data_ed1ab11315f19b220656160e73622f6d
#
_entry.id   ed1ab11315f19b220656160e73622f6d
#
_cell.length_a   1.000
_cell.length_b   1.000
_cell.length_c   1.000
_cell.angle_alpha   90.00
_cell.angle_beta   90.00
_cell.angle_gamma   90.00
#
_symmetry.space_group_name_H-M   'P 1'
#
loop_
_entity.id
_entity.type
_entity.pdbx_description
1 polymer ?
#
loop_
_entity_poly.entity_id
_entity_poly.type
_entity_poly.pdbx_seq_one_letter_code
_entity_poly.pdbx_strand_id
1 'polypeptide(L)'
;MLLTRQKLPKLNLDQDYIEQGVSKGAYILKKQDNPEAILFTTGSEAHLALDICNSLNKKIQIVTIPCWELFNKQDKNYISSIMLKDCKKRISLEAGITLGWEKFTGINGLSIGINEFGESAPGNDVAKHLGFVKERIISRIEDYLNE
;
A
#
# COMPACT_ATOMS: atom_id res chain seq x y z
N MET A 1 12.39 -7.43 -12.63
CA MET A 1 11.39 -7.70 -11.57
C MET A 1 12.14 -7.90 -10.27
N LEU A 2 11.74 -7.20 -9.21
CA LEU A 2 12.30 -7.34 -7.87
C LEU A 2 11.35 -8.21 -7.04
N LEU A 3 11.89 -9.20 -6.35
CA LEU A 3 11.11 -10.12 -5.52
C LEU A 3 11.69 -10.16 -4.11
N THR A 4 10.80 -10.21 -3.11
CA THR A 4 11.23 -10.41 -1.72
C THR A 4 11.79 -11.82 -1.51
N ARG A 5 12.72 -11.98 -0.57
CA ARG A 5 13.20 -13.27 -0.08
C ARG A 5 12.40 -13.81 1.11
N GLN A 6 11.42 -13.03 1.58
CA GLN A 6 10.56 -13.42 2.68
C GLN A 6 9.57 -14.50 2.25
N LYS A 7 9.24 -15.40 3.16
CA LYS A 7 8.10 -16.31 2.98
C LYS A 7 6.82 -15.54 3.26
N LEU A 8 6.01 -15.36 2.21
CA LEU A 8 4.72 -14.70 2.33
C LEU A 8 3.61 -15.73 2.16
N PRO A 9 2.49 -15.61 2.90
CA PRO A 9 1.31 -16.43 2.65
C PRO A 9 0.74 -16.10 1.27
N LYS A 10 -0.05 -17.01 0.70
CA LYS A 10 -0.80 -16.70 -0.52
C LYS A 10 -1.90 -15.68 -0.20
N LEU A 11 -2.11 -14.74 -1.11
CA LEU A 11 -3.27 -13.85 -1.06
C LEU A 11 -4.53 -14.68 -1.34
N ASN A 12 -5.57 -14.46 -0.56
CA ASN A 12 -6.87 -15.13 -0.75
C ASN A 12 -7.70 -14.37 -1.80
N LEU A 13 -7.21 -14.35 -3.02
CA LEU A 13 -7.85 -13.78 -4.19
C LEU A 13 -7.77 -14.77 -5.35
N ASP A 14 -8.70 -14.62 -6.29
CA ASP A 14 -8.67 -15.39 -7.53
C ASP A 14 -7.37 -15.17 -8.31
N GLN A 15 -6.79 -16.24 -8.82
CA GLN A 15 -5.50 -16.22 -9.51
C GLN A 15 -5.55 -15.40 -10.80
N ASP A 16 -6.59 -15.57 -11.59
CA ASP A 16 -6.75 -14.85 -12.87
C ASP A 16 -6.91 -13.35 -12.61
N TYR A 17 -7.62 -12.98 -11.54
CA TYR A 17 -7.76 -11.59 -11.11
C TYR A 17 -6.41 -10.97 -10.75
N ILE A 18 -5.57 -11.69 -10.00
CA ILE A 18 -4.21 -11.23 -9.65
C ILE A 18 -3.37 -11.07 -10.91
N GLU A 19 -3.35 -12.06 -11.79
CA GLU A 19 -2.54 -12.04 -13.03
C GLU A 19 -2.95 -10.86 -13.93
N GLN A 20 -4.24 -10.65 -14.13
CA GLN A 20 -4.76 -9.50 -14.87
C GLN A 20 -4.37 -8.18 -14.19
N GLY A 21 -4.48 -8.10 -12.87
CA GLY A 21 -4.11 -6.92 -12.08
C GLY A 21 -2.63 -6.58 -12.19
N VAL A 22 -1.77 -7.59 -12.08
CA VAL A 22 -0.31 -7.43 -12.25
C VAL A 22 0.03 -6.99 -13.67
N SER A 23 -0.61 -7.56 -14.68
CA SER A 23 -0.40 -7.16 -16.09
C SER A 23 -0.79 -5.70 -16.37
N LYS A 24 -1.76 -5.16 -15.61
CA LYS A 24 -2.19 -3.75 -15.67
C LYS A 24 -1.39 -2.84 -14.77
N GLY A 25 -0.55 -3.38 -13.89
CA GLY A 25 0.34 -2.64 -12.99
C GLY A 25 -0.27 -2.19 -11.68
N ALA A 26 -1.58 -2.35 -11.47
CA ALA A 26 -2.27 -2.09 -10.20
C ALA A 26 -3.57 -2.87 -10.13
N TYR A 27 -4.00 -3.25 -8.92
CA TYR A 27 -5.33 -3.84 -8.69
C TYR A 27 -5.80 -3.63 -7.25
N ILE A 28 -7.10 -3.80 -7.02
CA ILE A 28 -7.71 -3.67 -5.70
C ILE A 28 -7.46 -4.97 -4.92
N LEU A 29 -6.70 -4.88 -3.84
CA LEU A 29 -6.42 -6.01 -2.95
C LEU A 29 -7.56 -6.25 -1.94
N LYS A 30 -8.16 -5.18 -1.44
CA LYS A 30 -9.34 -5.21 -0.56
C LYS A 30 -10.29 -4.08 -0.96
N LYS A 31 -11.44 -4.44 -1.51
CA LYS A 31 -12.48 -3.48 -1.88
C LYS A 31 -13.26 -3.01 -0.65
N GLN A 32 -13.65 -1.75 -0.66
CA GLN A 32 -14.56 -1.16 0.31
C GLN A 32 -15.60 -0.29 -0.40
N ASP A 33 -16.84 -0.35 0.06
CA ASP A 33 -17.88 0.54 -0.40
C ASP A 33 -17.80 1.86 0.39
N ASN A 34 -17.72 2.98 -0.34
CA ASN A 34 -17.55 4.32 0.21
C ASN A 34 -16.37 4.40 1.22
N PRO A 35 -15.14 4.15 0.79
CA PRO A 35 -13.99 4.13 1.68
C PRO A 35 -13.68 5.53 2.22
N GLU A 36 -13.32 5.59 3.50
CA GLU A 36 -12.80 6.80 4.15
C GLU A 36 -11.39 7.14 3.63
N ALA A 37 -10.62 6.12 3.28
CA ALA A 37 -9.28 6.26 2.73
C ALA A 37 -8.94 5.17 1.71
N ILE A 38 -7.91 5.45 0.89
CA ILE A 38 -7.24 4.45 0.06
C ILE A 38 -5.82 4.27 0.58
N LEU A 39 -5.42 3.02 0.77
CA LEU A 39 -4.05 2.65 1.08
C LEU A 39 -3.41 1.98 -0.13
N PHE A 40 -2.39 2.61 -0.68
CA PHE A 40 -1.56 2.07 -1.76
C PHE A 40 -0.38 1.32 -1.17
N THR A 41 -0.07 0.15 -1.72
CA THR A 41 1.06 -0.66 -1.28
C THR A 41 1.68 -1.41 -2.44
N THR A 42 2.81 -2.04 -2.23
CA THR A 42 3.47 -2.91 -3.21
C THR A 42 4.21 -4.04 -2.52
N GLY A 43 4.53 -5.09 -3.27
CA GLY A 43 5.40 -6.18 -2.81
C GLY A 43 4.92 -6.88 -1.54
N SER A 44 5.85 -7.09 -0.61
CA SER A 44 5.64 -7.77 0.67
C SER A 44 4.69 -7.04 1.61
N GLU A 45 4.62 -5.72 1.50
CA GLU A 45 3.81 -4.86 2.37
C GLU A 45 2.30 -5.00 2.10
N ALA A 46 1.90 -5.68 1.02
CA ALA A 46 0.49 -6.02 0.77
C ALA A 46 -0.13 -6.82 1.92
N HIS A 47 0.61 -7.75 2.52
CA HIS A 47 0.14 -8.52 3.70
C HIS A 47 0.06 -7.66 4.94
N LEU A 48 1.05 -6.80 5.17
CA LEU A 48 1.07 -5.86 6.28
C LEU A 48 -0.10 -4.87 6.17
N ALA A 49 -0.40 -4.38 4.96
CA ALA A 49 -1.54 -3.51 4.70
C ALA A 49 -2.87 -4.18 5.04
N LEU A 50 -3.06 -5.45 4.64
CA LEU A 50 -4.25 -6.22 5.00
C LEU A 50 -4.38 -6.38 6.52
N ASP A 51 -3.29 -6.73 7.19
CA ASP A 51 -3.27 -6.96 8.64
C ASP A 51 -3.55 -5.67 9.43
N ILE A 52 -2.97 -4.53 9.02
CA ILE A 52 -3.23 -3.21 9.58
C ILE A 52 -4.71 -2.84 9.40
N CYS A 53 -5.22 -2.92 8.16
CA CYS A 53 -6.60 -2.52 7.87
C CYS A 53 -7.66 -3.45 8.50
N ASN A 54 -7.29 -4.68 8.86
CA ASN A 54 -8.16 -5.57 9.64
C ASN A 54 -8.18 -5.22 11.13
N SER A 55 -7.14 -4.55 11.63
CA SER A 55 -7.06 -4.09 13.02
C SER A 55 -7.70 -2.72 13.23
N LEU A 56 -7.83 -1.93 12.17
CA LEU A 56 -8.48 -0.63 12.19
C LEU A 56 -10.00 -0.76 11.99
N ASN A 57 -10.79 -0.08 12.83
CA ASN A 57 -12.24 0.04 12.64
C ASN A 57 -12.55 1.18 11.65
N LYS A 58 -11.97 1.10 10.44
CA LYS A 58 -12.06 2.11 9.38
C LYS A 58 -12.29 1.45 8.03
N LYS A 59 -13.05 2.12 7.16
CA LYS A 59 -13.28 1.67 5.79
C LYS A 59 -12.13 2.10 4.89
N ILE A 60 -11.09 1.28 4.80
CA ILE A 60 -9.92 1.56 3.97
C ILE A 60 -9.89 0.60 2.79
N GLN A 61 -9.94 1.12 1.57
CA GLN A 61 -9.68 0.33 0.37
C GLN A 61 -8.18 0.13 0.21
N ILE A 62 -7.75 -1.10 -0.07
CA ILE A 62 -6.34 -1.41 -0.30
C ILE A 62 -6.12 -1.65 -1.79
N VAL A 63 -5.15 -0.96 -2.34
CA VAL A 63 -4.70 -1.09 -3.73
C VAL A 63 -3.23 -1.50 -3.72
N THR A 64 -2.89 -2.54 -4.46
CA THR A 64 -1.47 -2.85 -4.71
C THR A 64 -1.06 -2.37 -6.09
N ILE A 65 0.15 -1.77 -6.17
CA ILE A 65 0.71 -1.21 -7.40
C ILE A 65 2.07 -1.85 -7.67
N PRO A 66 2.10 -3.06 -8.23
CA PRO A 66 3.36 -3.75 -8.52
C PRO A 66 4.20 -3.09 -9.63
N CYS A 67 3.59 -2.26 -10.49
CA CYS A 67 4.33 -1.60 -11.58
C CYS A 67 3.67 -0.26 -11.95
N TRP A 68 4.31 0.84 -11.59
CA TRP A 68 3.82 2.20 -11.86
C TRP A 68 3.75 2.50 -13.36
N GLU A 69 4.73 2.03 -14.13
CA GLU A 69 4.83 2.27 -15.56
C GLU A 69 3.69 1.59 -16.32
N LEU A 70 3.34 0.36 -15.94
CA LEU A 70 2.20 -0.35 -16.55
C LEU A 70 0.88 0.30 -16.16
N PHE A 71 0.73 0.68 -14.88
CA PHE A 71 -0.48 1.35 -14.41
C PHE A 71 -0.71 2.70 -15.12
N ASN A 72 0.35 3.48 -15.33
CA ASN A 72 0.26 4.77 -16.02
C ASN A 72 -0.13 4.67 -17.50
N LYS A 73 0.06 3.50 -18.12
CA LYS A 73 -0.33 3.24 -19.52
C LYS A 73 -1.78 2.79 -19.67
N GLN A 74 -2.48 2.55 -18.56
CA GLN A 74 -3.87 2.12 -18.60
C GLN A 74 -4.79 3.26 -19.05
N ASP A 75 -5.97 2.89 -19.55
CA ASP A 75 -6.99 3.84 -19.90
C ASP A 75 -7.53 4.62 -18.67
N LYS A 76 -8.15 5.77 -18.92
CA LYS A 76 -8.64 6.67 -17.87
C LYS A 76 -9.71 6.01 -16.99
N ASN A 77 -10.51 5.09 -17.53
CA ASN A 77 -11.58 4.43 -16.79
C ASN A 77 -10.97 3.48 -15.77
N TYR A 78 -9.97 2.68 -16.20
CA TYR A 78 -9.26 1.78 -15.30
C TYR A 78 -8.54 2.56 -14.19
N ILE A 79 -7.78 3.59 -14.53
CA ILE A 79 -7.10 4.44 -13.56
C ILE A 79 -8.11 5.04 -12.57
N SER A 80 -9.23 5.56 -13.05
CA SER A 80 -10.25 6.16 -12.18
C SER A 80 -10.92 5.13 -11.25
N SER A 81 -11.12 3.89 -11.71
CA SER A 81 -11.70 2.82 -10.88
C SER A 81 -10.77 2.39 -9.74
N ILE A 82 -9.46 2.47 -9.94
CA ILE A 82 -8.44 2.17 -8.93
C ILE A 82 -8.25 3.36 -7.97
N MET A 83 -8.14 4.57 -8.54
CA MET A 83 -7.75 5.77 -7.78
C MET A 83 -8.90 6.39 -6.97
N LEU A 84 -10.18 6.10 -7.26
CA LEU A 84 -11.36 6.65 -6.60
C LEU A 84 -11.21 8.16 -6.32
N LYS A 85 -11.41 8.98 -7.33
CA LYS A 85 -11.12 10.43 -7.31
C LYS A 85 -11.74 11.18 -6.12
N ASP A 86 -12.91 10.73 -5.68
CA ASP A 86 -13.65 11.38 -4.59
C ASP A 86 -13.10 11.05 -3.19
N CYS A 87 -12.30 9.99 -3.06
CA CYS A 87 -11.63 9.64 -1.81
C CYS A 87 -10.37 10.50 -1.65
N LYS A 88 -10.40 11.43 -0.69
CA LYS A 88 -9.33 12.41 -0.50
C LYS A 88 -8.21 11.95 0.45
N LYS A 89 -8.54 11.10 1.43
CA LYS A 89 -7.54 10.54 2.33
C LYS A 89 -6.79 9.41 1.64
N ARG A 90 -5.50 9.61 1.41
CA ARG A 90 -4.65 8.72 0.61
C ARG A 90 -3.38 8.41 1.36
N ILE A 91 -3.05 7.12 1.41
CA ILE A 91 -1.94 6.60 2.20
C ILE A 91 -1.09 5.73 1.29
N SER A 92 0.23 5.78 1.39
CA SER A 92 1.11 4.77 0.82
C SER A 92 1.88 4.03 1.91
N LEU A 93 2.14 2.75 1.68
CA LEU A 93 2.87 1.86 2.59
C LEU A 93 3.83 0.99 1.80
N GLU A 94 5.13 1.21 2.00
CA GLU A 94 6.22 0.43 1.40
C GLU A 94 7.44 0.48 2.31
N ALA A 95 8.13 -0.65 2.49
CA ALA A 95 9.42 -0.71 3.17
C ALA A 95 10.55 -0.20 2.27
N GLY A 96 10.42 1.03 1.82
CA GLY A 96 11.31 1.72 0.91
C GLY A 96 11.17 3.23 1.04
N ILE A 97 11.93 3.97 0.23
CA ILE A 97 11.88 5.42 0.22
C ILE A 97 10.49 5.94 -0.20
N THR A 98 10.02 6.96 0.49
CA THR A 98 8.69 7.54 0.20
C THR A 98 8.64 8.39 -1.06
N LEU A 99 9.79 8.71 -1.65
CA LEU A 99 9.91 9.53 -2.85
C LEU A 99 9.11 8.93 -4.03
N GLY A 100 8.28 9.75 -4.65
CA GLY A 100 7.45 9.39 -5.80
C GLY A 100 6.05 8.88 -5.44
N TRP A 101 5.79 8.49 -4.19
CA TRP A 101 4.46 8.06 -3.76
C TRP A 101 3.44 9.20 -3.77
N GLU A 102 3.89 10.46 -3.69
CA GLU A 102 3.04 11.67 -3.81
C GLU A 102 2.25 11.70 -5.12
N LYS A 103 2.70 10.98 -6.14
CA LYS A 103 1.97 10.79 -7.40
C LYS A 103 0.61 10.13 -7.19
N PHE A 104 0.50 9.24 -6.20
CA PHE A 104 -0.71 8.50 -5.86
C PHE A 104 -1.42 9.07 -4.65
N THR A 105 -0.66 9.50 -3.64
CA THR A 105 -1.20 10.04 -2.40
C THR A 105 -1.60 11.50 -2.51
N GLY A 106 -0.98 12.24 -3.41
CA GLY A 106 -1.09 13.69 -3.46
C GLY A 106 -0.26 14.38 -2.39
N ILE A 107 -0.20 15.72 -2.44
CA ILE A 107 0.64 16.53 -1.56
C ILE A 107 0.20 16.48 -0.07
N ASN A 108 -1.10 16.24 0.16
CA ASN A 108 -1.67 16.13 1.50
C ASN A 108 -1.86 14.68 1.94
N GLY A 109 -1.30 13.72 1.20
CA GLY A 109 -1.38 12.31 1.53
C GLY A 109 -0.32 11.88 2.54
N LEU A 110 -0.58 10.78 3.23
CA LEU A 110 0.35 10.17 4.17
C LEU A 110 1.22 9.13 3.44
N SER A 111 2.53 9.34 3.37
CA SER A 111 3.46 8.33 2.89
C SER A 111 4.22 7.68 4.06
N ILE A 112 4.07 6.37 4.18
CA ILE A 112 4.71 5.55 5.22
C ILE A 112 5.77 4.69 4.55
N GLY A 113 7.04 4.93 4.87
CA GLY A 113 8.19 4.25 4.30
C GLY A 113 9.42 4.38 5.18
N ILE A 114 10.55 3.98 4.62
CA ILE A 114 11.87 4.04 5.26
C ILE A 114 12.74 4.96 4.40
N ASN A 115 13.05 6.15 4.91
CA ASN A 115 13.87 7.16 4.22
C ASN A 115 15.34 7.16 4.70
N GLU A 116 15.70 6.19 5.51
CA GLU A 116 17.04 6.00 6.05
C GLU A 116 17.71 4.79 5.39
N PHE A 117 19.04 4.71 5.50
CA PHE A 117 19.77 3.54 5.04
C PHE A 117 19.39 2.30 5.87
N GLY A 118 19.31 1.17 5.16
CA GLY A 118 19.09 -0.12 5.82
C GLY A 118 20.28 -0.54 6.68
N GLU A 119 20.02 -1.40 7.67
CA GLU A 119 21.02 -1.95 8.56
C GLU A 119 21.17 -3.46 8.38
N SER A 120 22.34 -3.99 8.78
CA SER A 120 22.63 -5.41 8.76
C SER A 120 22.24 -6.04 10.10
N ALA A 121 20.98 -6.48 10.23
CA ALA A 121 20.47 -7.21 11.38
C ALA A 121 19.28 -8.09 10.94
N PRO A 122 18.73 -8.95 11.81
CA PRO A 122 17.48 -9.66 11.54
C PRO A 122 16.37 -8.67 11.18
N GLY A 123 15.59 -8.97 10.12
CA GLY A 123 14.61 -8.02 9.54
C GLY A 123 13.62 -7.44 10.55
N ASN A 124 13.18 -8.23 11.54
CA ASN A 124 12.28 -7.74 12.59
C ASN A 124 12.94 -6.70 13.51
N ASP A 125 14.24 -6.84 13.77
CA ASP A 125 14.98 -5.91 14.63
C ASP A 125 15.21 -4.59 13.88
N VAL A 126 15.57 -4.68 12.59
CA VAL A 126 15.69 -3.51 11.70
C VAL A 126 14.34 -2.79 11.58
N ALA A 127 13.25 -3.51 11.36
CA ALA A 127 11.92 -2.92 11.26
C ALA A 127 11.52 -2.19 12.56
N LYS A 128 11.82 -2.77 13.72
CA LYS A 128 11.59 -2.11 15.03
C LYS A 128 12.44 -0.86 15.19
N HIS A 129 13.72 -0.94 14.85
CA HIS A 129 14.65 0.18 14.94
C HIS A 129 14.20 1.37 14.09
N LEU A 130 13.85 1.09 12.83
CA LEU A 130 13.37 2.09 11.88
C LEU A 130 11.89 2.49 12.11
N GLY A 131 11.24 1.91 13.09
CA GLY A 131 9.84 2.23 13.42
C GLY A 131 8.83 1.74 12.38
N PHE A 132 9.24 0.85 11.47
CA PHE A 132 8.36 0.25 10.46
C PHE A 132 7.68 -1.01 11.03
N VAL A 133 6.90 -0.81 12.09
CA VAL A 133 6.15 -1.86 12.79
C VAL A 133 4.66 -1.53 12.81
N LYS A 134 3.85 -2.57 12.83
CA LYS A 134 2.39 -2.48 12.70
C LYS A 134 1.76 -1.44 13.63
N GLU A 135 2.13 -1.44 14.90
CA GLU A 135 1.54 -0.58 15.92
C GLU A 135 1.81 0.90 15.65
N ARG A 136 3.02 1.25 15.26
CA ARG A 136 3.38 2.62 14.88
C ARG A 136 2.71 3.07 13.59
N ILE A 137 2.59 2.16 12.63
CA ILE A 137 1.91 2.44 11.37
C ILE A 137 0.42 2.68 11.61
N ILE A 138 -0.23 1.87 12.45
CA ILE A 138 -1.63 2.05 12.87
C ILE A 138 -1.82 3.45 13.47
N SER A 139 -1.01 3.82 14.47
CA SER A 139 -1.11 5.15 15.10
C SER A 139 -1.01 6.29 14.10
N ARG A 140 -0.03 6.22 13.18
CA ARG A 140 0.13 7.24 12.13
C ARG A 140 -1.08 7.34 11.19
N ILE A 141 -1.69 6.20 10.86
CA ILE A 141 -2.89 6.16 10.02
C ILE A 141 -4.08 6.76 10.76
N GLU A 142 -4.28 6.41 12.04
CA GLU A 142 -5.36 6.96 12.87
C GLU A 142 -5.23 8.47 13.04
N ASP A 143 -4.04 8.97 13.35
CA ASP A 143 -3.76 10.39 13.45
C ASP A 143 -4.14 11.12 12.15
N TYR A 144 -3.65 10.61 11.02
CA TYR A 144 -3.94 11.18 9.70
C TYR A 144 -5.44 11.15 9.33
N LEU A 145 -6.16 10.11 9.71
CA LEU A 145 -7.60 10.00 9.42
C LEU A 145 -8.45 10.92 10.29
N ASN A 146 -7.96 11.30 11.47
CA ASN A 146 -8.66 12.17 12.41
C ASN A 146 -8.42 13.68 12.19
N GLU A 147 -7.43 14.05 11.34
CA GLU A 147 -7.21 15.42 10.83
C GLU A 147 -8.33 15.86 9.87
#